data_c010f3ee886769c3c64a93af408154ed
#
_entry.id   c010f3ee886769c3c64a93af408154ed
#
_cell.length_a   1.000
_cell.length_b   1.000
_cell.length_c   1.000
_cell.angle_alpha   90.00
_cell.angle_beta   90.00
_cell.angle_gamma   90.00
#
_symmetry.space_group_name_H-M   'P 1'
#
loop_
_entity.id
_entity.type
_entity.pdbx_description
1 polymer ?
#
loop_
_entity_poly.entity_id
_entity_poly.type
_entity_poly.pdbx_seq_one_letter_code
_entity_poly.pdbx_strand_id
1 'polypeptide(L)'
;VVGKGLLDYMGLSSNTPESYAYTYLDFDSAARKYGRTGGFAHVKTLIDRLREQAGGRENTLTIDGGDLWQGSGTALWTRGVDMVEASNLLGLDVMVGHWEFTYREDEVLSNVVLFKGDFIGQNVRIKEDALFGDEYVTMTEKYDGNGLYNEDSGHAFQPYVIKNIGGARICVVGQAFPRTGNANPRSFFPDWSFGLREDDMIELVSNIRADEKPDAIVLLSHNGMDVDIKMAERVPGLNAVFGGHTHDGIPKPVEVKNVEGHTCLVTNAGS
;
A
#
# COMPACT_ATOMS: atom_id res chain seq x y z
N VAL A 1 -24.52 -11.75 -0.25
CA VAL A 1 -24.47 -13.22 -0.13
C VAL A 1 -23.21 -13.54 0.68
N VAL A 2 -23.32 -14.38 1.69
CA VAL A 2 -22.20 -14.73 2.60
C VAL A 2 -22.22 -16.22 2.94
N GLY A 3 -21.13 -16.72 3.52
CA GLY A 3 -21.02 -18.10 4.00
C GLY A 3 -21.25 -19.13 2.88
N LYS A 4 -21.97 -20.21 3.19
CA LYS A 4 -22.22 -21.29 2.23
C LYS A 4 -22.91 -20.79 0.94
N GLY A 5 -23.85 -19.84 1.04
CA GLY A 5 -24.53 -19.27 -0.12
C GLY A 5 -23.59 -18.53 -1.07
N LEU A 6 -22.49 -17.93 -0.56
CA LEU A 6 -21.46 -17.33 -1.39
C LEU A 6 -20.67 -18.41 -2.14
N LEU A 7 -20.27 -19.47 -1.46
CA LEU A 7 -19.53 -20.56 -2.10
C LEU A 7 -20.38 -21.25 -3.17
N ASP A 8 -21.65 -21.52 -2.89
CA ASP A 8 -22.60 -22.10 -3.86
C ASP A 8 -22.77 -21.20 -5.09
N TYR A 9 -22.88 -19.88 -4.88
CA TYR A 9 -22.94 -18.88 -5.97
C TYR A 9 -21.68 -18.86 -6.83
N MET A 10 -20.50 -19.00 -6.20
CA MET A 10 -19.22 -19.00 -6.90
C MET A 10 -18.81 -20.38 -7.44
N GLY A 11 -19.60 -21.41 -7.18
CA GLY A 11 -19.26 -22.78 -7.57
C GLY A 11 -18.04 -23.36 -6.85
N LEU A 12 -17.74 -22.87 -5.65
CA LEU A 12 -16.60 -23.30 -4.85
C LEU A 12 -16.97 -24.38 -3.85
N SER A 13 -16.12 -25.40 -3.73
CA SER A 13 -16.23 -26.39 -2.66
C SER A 13 -15.78 -25.78 -1.33
N SER A 14 -16.48 -26.11 -0.24
CA SER A 14 -16.04 -25.74 1.13
C SER A 14 -14.71 -26.43 1.49
N ASN A 15 -14.00 -25.84 2.45
CA ASN A 15 -12.74 -26.37 3.01
C ASN A 15 -11.58 -26.50 1.99
N THR A 16 -11.56 -25.62 1.00
CA THR A 16 -10.46 -25.48 0.06
C THR A 16 -9.72 -24.15 0.29
N PRO A 17 -8.46 -24.00 -0.14
CA PRO A 17 -7.75 -22.74 -0.04
C PRO A 17 -8.52 -21.57 -0.67
N GLU A 18 -9.16 -21.82 -1.82
CA GLU A 18 -9.97 -20.82 -2.51
C GLU A 18 -11.21 -20.43 -1.70
N SER A 19 -11.88 -21.38 -1.05
CA SER A 19 -13.07 -21.09 -0.23
C SER A 19 -12.73 -20.27 1.01
N TYR A 20 -11.54 -20.49 1.59
CA TYR A 20 -11.06 -19.74 2.76
C TYR A 20 -10.70 -18.28 2.47
N ALA A 21 -10.46 -17.92 1.21
CA ALA A 21 -10.33 -16.52 0.81
C ALA A 21 -11.64 -15.73 0.96
N TYR A 22 -12.81 -16.42 1.01
CA TYR A 22 -14.12 -15.80 1.06
C TYR A 22 -14.90 -16.04 2.35
N THR A 23 -14.74 -17.20 2.97
CA THR A 23 -15.49 -17.55 4.18
C THR A 23 -14.92 -18.77 4.90
N TYR A 24 -15.11 -18.82 6.22
CA TYR A 24 -14.81 -19.97 7.08
C TYR A 24 -16.13 -20.57 7.58
N LEU A 25 -16.58 -21.67 6.97
CA LEU A 25 -17.79 -22.38 7.41
C LEU A 25 -17.53 -23.34 8.59
N ASP A 26 -16.29 -23.74 8.76
CA ASP A 26 -15.83 -24.68 9.77
C ASP A 26 -14.85 -24.06 10.77
N PHE A 27 -15.06 -22.77 11.11
CA PHE A 27 -14.15 -21.98 11.95
C PHE A 27 -13.68 -22.74 13.20
N ASP A 28 -14.59 -23.34 13.96
CA ASP A 28 -14.24 -24.08 15.18
C ASP A 28 -13.35 -25.30 14.91
N SER A 29 -13.55 -25.96 13.81
CA SER A 29 -12.75 -27.11 13.38
C SER A 29 -11.37 -26.65 12.91
N ALA A 30 -11.33 -25.62 12.08
CA ALA A 30 -10.12 -25.01 11.59
C ALA A 30 -9.26 -24.44 12.74
N ALA A 31 -9.88 -23.72 13.68
CA ALA A 31 -9.20 -23.17 14.85
C ALA A 31 -8.59 -24.27 15.74
N ARG A 32 -9.27 -25.40 15.91
CA ARG A 32 -8.72 -26.56 16.63
C ARG A 32 -7.57 -27.23 15.90
N LYS A 33 -7.66 -27.34 14.58
CA LYS A 33 -6.66 -27.99 13.74
C LYS A 33 -5.38 -27.18 13.57
N TYR A 34 -5.55 -25.89 13.29
CA TYR A 34 -4.43 -24.99 12.96
C TYR A 34 -3.94 -24.18 14.16
N GLY A 35 -4.74 -24.10 15.22
CA GLY A 35 -4.41 -23.33 16.41
C GLY A 35 -4.49 -21.83 16.17
N ARG A 36 -3.65 -21.08 16.87
CA ARG A 36 -3.54 -19.63 16.71
C ARG A 36 -2.79 -19.30 15.43
N THR A 37 -3.40 -18.50 14.58
CA THR A 37 -2.80 -18.00 13.34
C THR A 37 -2.82 -16.46 13.35
N GLY A 38 -2.02 -15.84 12.49
CA GLY A 38 -1.90 -14.39 12.41
C GLY A 38 -0.94 -13.79 13.43
N GLY A 39 -0.89 -12.47 13.46
CA GLY A 39 0.04 -11.67 14.27
C GLY A 39 1.46 -11.60 13.68
N PHE A 40 2.17 -10.52 14.01
CA PHE A 40 3.45 -10.15 13.40
C PHE A 40 4.53 -11.23 13.50
N ALA A 41 4.58 -11.99 14.59
CA ALA A 41 5.57 -13.06 14.75
C ALA A 41 5.38 -14.18 13.72
N HIS A 42 4.13 -14.56 13.43
CA HIS A 42 3.83 -15.57 12.42
C HIS A 42 4.05 -15.01 11.01
N VAL A 43 3.62 -13.77 10.75
CA VAL A 43 3.85 -13.08 9.48
C VAL A 43 5.34 -12.96 9.20
N LYS A 44 6.15 -12.57 10.19
CA LYS A 44 7.63 -12.53 10.07
C LYS A 44 8.21 -13.89 9.67
N THR A 45 7.79 -14.96 10.36
CA THR A 45 8.25 -16.30 10.03
C THR A 45 7.88 -16.71 8.60
N LEU A 46 6.68 -16.34 8.14
CA LEU A 46 6.23 -16.62 6.78
C LEU A 46 7.05 -15.83 5.75
N ILE A 47 7.24 -14.53 5.98
CA ILE A 47 8.06 -13.67 5.11
C ILE A 47 9.48 -14.23 4.99
N ASP A 48 10.10 -14.61 6.11
CA ASP A 48 11.46 -15.15 6.10
C ASP A 48 11.56 -16.46 5.29
N ARG A 49 10.58 -17.35 5.43
CA ARG A 49 10.50 -18.59 4.62
C ARG A 49 10.33 -18.31 3.14
N LEU A 50 9.46 -17.36 2.78
CA LEU A 50 9.26 -16.98 1.39
C LEU A 50 10.53 -16.34 0.80
N ARG A 51 11.22 -15.51 1.55
CA ARG A 51 12.52 -14.94 1.16
C ARG A 51 13.58 -16.03 0.93
N GLU A 52 13.66 -16.99 1.84
CA GLU A 52 14.57 -18.14 1.71
C GLU A 52 14.24 -18.97 0.46
N GLN A 53 12.96 -19.27 0.21
CA GLN A 53 12.50 -19.98 -0.99
C GLN A 53 12.81 -19.23 -2.29
N ALA A 54 12.78 -17.92 -2.25
CA ALA A 54 13.14 -17.05 -3.41
C ALA A 54 14.68 -16.89 -3.60
N GLY A 55 15.48 -17.48 -2.72
CA GLY A 55 16.94 -17.41 -2.79
C GLY A 55 17.55 -16.20 -2.09
N GLY A 56 16.80 -15.49 -1.26
CA GLY A 56 17.28 -14.38 -0.44
C GLY A 56 16.46 -13.10 -0.55
N ARG A 57 16.79 -12.15 0.32
CA ARG A 57 16.10 -10.85 0.36
C ARG A 57 16.27 -10.05 -0.94
N GLU A 58 17.41 -10.22 -1.60
CA GLU A 58 17.74 -9.57 -2.87
C GLU A 58 16.83 -9.98 -4.04
N ASN A 59 16.10 -11.09 -3.87
CA ASN A 59 15.16 -11.62 -4.86
C ASN A 59 13.69 -11.37 -4.47
N THR A 60 13.45 -10.62 -3.39
CA THR A 60 12.09 -10.39 -2.87
C THR A 60 11.86 -8.94 -2.57
N LEU A 61 10.62 -8.50 -2.73
CA LEU A 61 10.14 -7.18 -2.30
C LEU A 61 8.95 -7.37 -1.37
N THR A 62 9.04 -6.84 -0.16
CA THR A 62 7.96 -6.88 0.82
C THR A 62 7.30 -5.52 0.87
N ILE A 63 6.06 -5.46 0.40
CA ILE A 63 5.30 -4.22 0.28
C ILE A 63 4.05 -4.27 1.14
N ASP A 64 3.60 -3.12 1.62
CA ASP A 64 2.40 -2.98 2.45
C ASP A 64 1.45 -1.92 1.88
N GLY A 65 0.20 -2.30 1.74
CA GLY A 65 -0.85 -1.48 1.15
C GLY A 65 -1.43 -0.39 2.06
N GLY A 66 -0.89 -0.19 3.27
CA GLY A 66 -1.40 0.78 4.26
C GLY A 66 -2.34 0.16 5.30
N ASP A 67 -2.79 0.96 6.24
CA ASP A 67 -3.57 0.56 7.44
C ASP A 67 -2.77 -0.25 8.48
N LEU A 68 -1.46 -0.20 8.42
CA LEU A 68 -0.61 -1.03 9.26
C LEU A 68 -0.29 -0.39 10.61
N TRP A 69 -0.15 0.94 10.68
CA TRP A 69 0.32 1.62 11.90
C TRP A 69 -0.80 2.02 12.87
N GLN A 70 -2.03 1.74 12.53
CA GLN A 70 -3.21 2.12 13.32
C GLN A 70 -4.13 0.91 13.54
N GLY A 71 -4.95 0.93 14.60
CA GLY A 71 -6.02 -0.04 14.84
C GLY A 71 -5.95 -0.77 16.18
N SER A 72 -4.89 -0.57 16.98
CA SER A 72 -4.79 -1.14 18.34
C SER A 72 -4.71 -0.06 19.41
N GLY A 73 -5.01 -0.42 20.67
CA GLY A 73 -4.85 0.49 21.81
C GLY A 73 -3.39 0.92 22.01
N THR A 74 -2.44 -0.01 21.81
CA THR A 74 -1.00 0.31 21.91
C THR A 74 -0.58 1.26 20.81
N ALA A 75 -0.98 1.02 19.56
CA ALA A 75 -0.69 1.92 18.45
C ALA A 75 -1.24 3.35 18.70
N LEU A 76 -2.45 3.46 19.26
CA LEU A 76 -3.00 4.76 19.65
C LEU A 76 -2.16 5.46 20.72
N TRP A 77 -1.71 4.73 21.74
CA TRP A 77 -0.91 5.30 22.83
C TRP A 77 0.49 5.69 22.41
N THR A 78 1.09 4.94 21.51
CA THR A 78 2.44 5.22 20.97
C THR A 78 2.42 6.10 19.72
N ARG A 79 1.24 6.50 19.24
CA ARG A 79 1.08 7.24 17.98
C ARG A 79 1.65 6.48 16.77
N GLY A 80 1.54 5.16 16.77
CA GLY A 80 2.00 4.30 15.69
C GLY A 80 3.46 3.86 15.78
N VAL A 81 4.26 4.39 16.70
CA VAL A 81 5.70 4.07 16.80
C VAL A 81 5.95 2.58 17.01
N ASP A 82 5.17 1.89 17.85
CA ASP A 82 5.27 0.44 18.06
C ASP A 82 5.07 -0.35 16.76
N MET A 83 4.16 0.12 15.90
CA MET A 83 3.87 -0.52 14.63
C MET A 83 4.92 -0.19 13.56
N VAL A 84 5.53 1.00 13.61
CA VAL A 84 6.70 1.33 12.78
C VAL A 84 7.88 0.42 13.13
N GLU A 85 8.14 0.22 14.42
CA GLU A 85 9.17 -0.72 14.87
C GLU A 85 8.86 -2.16 14.42
N ALA A 86 7.60 -2.60 14.52
CA ALA A 86 7.17 -3.91 14.03
C ALA A 86 7.33 -4.04 12.51
N SER A 87 6.99 -3.00 11.74
CA SER A 87 7.21 -2.92 10.29
C SER A 87 8.69 -3.06 9.93
N ASN A 88 9.55 -2.39 10.68
CA ASN A 88 10.99 -2.49 10.53
C ASN A 88 11.52 -3.90 10.84
N LEU A 89 10.95 -4.57 11.85
CA LEU A 89 11.28 -5.96 12.18
C LEU A 89 10.80 -6.95 11.12
N LEU A 90 9.65 -6.72 10.49
CA LEU A 90 9.19 -7.49 9.33
C LEU A 90 10.12 -7.30 8.14
N GLY A 91 10.81 -6.17 8.08
CA GLY A 91 11.66 -5.77 6.99
C GLY A 91 10.84 -5.39 5.75
N LEU A 92 9.82 -4.57 5.95
CA LEU A 92 9.08 -3.95 4.86
C LEU A 92 10.00 -3.04 4.05
N ASP A 93 9.86 -3.12 2.73
CA ASP A 93 10.67 -2.33 1.80
C ASP A 93 9.94 -1.06 1.33
N VAL A 94 8.62 -1.15 1.12
CA VAL A 94 7.79 -0.03 0.64
C VAL A 94 6.40 -0.11 1.24
N MET A 95 5.82 1.04 1.60
CA MET A 95 4.41 1.12 2.01
C MET A 95 3.74 2.42 1.53
N VAL A 96 2.41 2.39 1.50
CA VAL A 96 1.54 3.56 1.33
C VAL A 96 0.72 3.79 2.60
N GLY A 97 -0.04 4.89 2.67
CA GLY A 97 -0.80 5.23 3.87
C GLY A 97 -2.30 5.38 3.66
N HIS A 98 -3.05 5.18 4.76
CA HIS A 98 -4.46 5.51 4.92
C HIS A 98 -4.75 5.95 6.36
N TRP A 99 -5.05 5.01 7.30
CA TRP A 99 -5.29 5.37 8.70
C TRP A 99 -4.04 5.84 9.45
N GLU A 100 -2.84 5.64 8.90
CA GLU A 100 -1.61 6.27 9.36
C GLU A 100 -1.76 7.78 9.51
N PHE A 101 -2.47 8.39 8.58
CA PHE A 101 -2.73 9.84 8.55
C PHE A 101 -3.58 10.34 9.73
N THR A 102 -4.27 9.46 10.47
CA THR A 102 -5.03 9.86 11.68
C THR A 102 -4.14 10.39 12.80
N TYR A 103 -2.84 10.12 12.75
CA TYR A 103 -1.87 10.65 13.71
C TYR A 103 -1.47 12.11 13.45
N ARG A 104 -1.97 12.74 12.36
CA ARG A 104 -1.67 14.10 11.91
C ARG A 104 -0.30 14.23 11.26
N GLU A 105 -0.10 15.33 10.54
CA GLU A 105 1.07 15.56 9.68
C GLU A 105 2.41 15.38 10.40
N ASP A 106 2.64 16.10 11.50
CA ASP A 106 3.92 16.07 12.22
C ASP A 106 4.26 14.65 12.74
N GLU A 107 3.27 13.94 13.28
CA GLU A 107 3.47 12.58 13.79
C GLU A 107 3.65 11.56 12.65
N VAL A 108 2.93 11.74 11.53
CA VAL A 108 3.14 10.89 10.34
C VAL A 108 4.55 11.09 9.78
N LEU A 109 5.02 12.33 9.65
CA LEU A 109 6.38 12.62 9.20
C LEU A 109 7.42 12.01 10.14
N SER A 110 7.21 12.13 11.46
CA SER A 110 8.08 11.50 12.46
C SER A 110 8.13 9.98 12.29
N ASN A 111 6.99 9.33 12.08
CA ASN A 111 6.91 7.89 11.87
C ASN A 111 7.57 7.46 10.56
N VAL A 112 7.40 8.23 9.49
CA VAL A 112 8.03 7.97 8.19
C VAL A 112 9.55 8.02 8.30
N VAL A 113 10.11 8.95 9.06
CA VAL A 113 11.57 9.02 9.31
C VAL A 113 12.08 7.82 10.12
N LEU A 114 11.27 7.29 11.05
CA LEU A 114 11.62 6.10 11.83
C LEU A 114 11.47 4.80 11.01
N PHE A 115 10.66 4.82 9.98
CA PHE A 115 10.47 3.67 9.09
C PHE A 115 11.72 3.48 8.21
N LYS A 116 12.20 2.23 8.12
CA LYS A 116 13.43 1.90 7.37
C LYS A 116 13.20 1.59 5.91
N GLY A 117 11.95 1.44 5.50
CA GLY A 117 11.53 1.32 4.11
C GLY A 117 11.15 2.68 3.52
N ASP A 118 10.60 2.67 2.31
CA ASP A 118 10.09 3.87 1.67
C ASP A 118 8.57 4.01 1.90
N PHE A 119 8.16 5.15 2.45
CA PHE A 119 6.76 5.54 2.51
C PHE A 119 6.44 6.42 1.30
N ILE A 120 5.56 5.95 0.42
CA ILE A 120 5.33 6.59 -0.88
C ILE A 120 3.86 6.95 -1.09
N GLY A 121 3.61 7.97 -1.95
CA GLY A 121 2.25 8.38 -2.25
C GLY A 121 2.19 9.50 -3.29
N GLN A 122 1.93 9.15 -4.56
CA GLN A 122 1.85 10.15 -5.65
C GLN A 122 0.67 11.11 -5.51
N ASN A 123 -0.37 10.67 -4.81
CA ASN A 123 -1.62 11.41 -4.68
C ASN A 123 -1.76 12.24 -3.40
N VAL A 124 -0.73 12.28 -2.57
CA VAL A 124 -0.65 13.17 -1.41
C VAL A 124 0.15 14.40 -1.80
N ARG A 125 -0.54 15.54 -1.89
CA ARG A 125 0.05 16.80 -2.34
C ARG A 125 0.03 17.84 -1.25
N ILE A 126 1.06 18.66 -1.22
CA ILE A 126 1.10 19.88 -0.41
C ILE A 126 0.16 20.90 -1.04
N LYS A 127 -0.66 21.56 -0.23
CA LYS A 127 -1.51 22.66 -0.72
C LYS A 127 -0.65 23.87 -1.10
N GLU A 128 -1.09 24.64 -2.09
CA GLU A 128 -0.36 25.82 -2.57
C GLU A 128 -0.03 26.81 -1.45
N ASP A 129 -0.98 27.08 -0.55
CA ASP A 129 -0.79 27.99 0.56
C ASP A 129 0.33 27.50 1.52
N ALA A 130 0.50 26.19 1.68
CA ALA A 130 1.51 25.60 2.53
C ALA A 130 2.88 25.51 1.82
N LEU A 131 2.90 25.30 0.51
CA LEU A 131 4.11 25.17 -0.32
C LEU A 131 5.02 26.41 -0.20
N PHE A 132 4.42 27.58 -0.01
CA PHE A 132 5.13 28.85 0.15
C PHE A 132 5.12 29.35 1.61
N GLY A 133 4.67 28.53 2.54
CA GLY A 133 4.57 28.88 3.95
C GLY A 133 5.79 28.47 4.75
N ASP A 134 6.42 29.41 5.47
CA ASP A 134 7.58 29.15 6.31
C ASP A 134 7.32 28.07 7.39
N GLU A 135 6.07 27.92 7.84
CA GLU A 135 5.67 26.95 8.85
C GLU A 135 5.81 25.51 8.35
N TYR A 136 5.38 25.23 7.12
CA TYR A 136 5.49 23.89 6.54
C TYR A 136 6.94 23.53 6.24
N VAL A 137 7.70 24.45 5.68
CA VAL A 137 9.14 24.28 5.42
C VAL A 137 9.88 23.99 6.73
N THR A 138 9.65 24.78 7.77
CA THR A 138 10.25 24.56 9.10
C THR A 138 9.88 23.21 9.70
N MET A 139 8.64 22.76 9.50
CA MET A 139 8.19 21.45 9.96
C MET A 139 8.94 20.32 9.22
N THR A 140 9.08 20.42 7.91
CA THR A 140 9.76 19.40 7.10
C THR A 140 11.28 19.39 7.28
N GLU A 141 11.91 20.53 7.52
CA GLU A 141 13.34 20.63 7.86
C GLU A 141 13.71 19.82 9.11
N LYS A 142 12.77 19.72 10.06
CA LYS A 142 12.92 18.90 11.26
C LYS A 142 13.10 17.41 10.95
N TYR A 143 12.65 16.96 9.78
CA TYR A 143 12.68 15.58 9.31
C TYR A 143 13.58 15.39 8.09
N ASP A 144 14.64 16.15 7.99
CA ASP A 144 15.54 16.36 6.85
C ASP A 144 15.99 15.08 6.13
N GLY A 145 16.05 15.19 4.82
CA GLY A 145 16.83 14.32 3.94
C GLY A 145 16.13 13.07 3.40
N ASN A 146 14.86 12.78 3.73
CA ASN A 146 14.20 11.54 3.35
C ASN A 146 13.19 11.63 2.17
N GLY A 147 13.29 12.67 1.33
CA GLY A 147 12.38 12.86 0.20
C GLY A 147 10.92 13.15 0.63
N LEU A 148 10.75 13.68 1.85
CA LEU A 148 9.45 14.01 2.44
C LEU A 148 8.87 15.33 1.94
N TYR A 149 9.54 15.99 1.04
CA TYR A 149 9.12 17.26 0.48
C TYR A 149 9.79 17.46 -0.87
N ASN A 150 9.00 17.78 -1.86
CA ASN A 150 9.51 18.19 -3.15
C ASN A 150 8.76 19.44 -3.60
N GLU A 151 9.41 20.60 -3.47
CA GLU A 151 8.86 21.91 -3.79
C GLU A 151 8.47 22.00 -5.27
N ASP A 152 9.28 21.46 -6.17
CA ASP A 152 9.06 21.55 -7.62
C ASP A 152 7.82 20.74 -8.06
N SER A 153 7.58 19.58 -7.43
CA SER A 153 6.47 18.70 -7.80
C SER A 153 5.25 18.81 -6.88
N GLY A 154 5.38 19.47 -5.73
CA GLY A 154 4.32 19.59 -4.73
C GLY A 154 3.91 18.28 -4.05
N HIS A 155 4.73 17.23 -4.13
CA HIS A 155 4.46 15.97 -3.43
C HIS A 155 4.87 16.05 -1.96
N ALA A 156 4.00 15.54 -1.06
CA ALA A 156 4.33 15.40 0.36
C ALA A 156 5.23 14.19 0.63
N PHE A 157 5.21 13.18 -0.24
CA PHE A 157 6.03 11.97 -0.19
C PHE A 157 6.56 11.64 -1.57
N GLN A 158 7.61 10.82 -1.66
CA GLN A 158 8.04 10.33 -2.97
C GLN A 158 6.89 9.65 -3.70
N PRO A 159 6.63 10.00 -4.98
CA PRO A 159 5.53 9.39 -5.72
C PRO A 159 5.79 7.93 -6.08
N TYR A 160 7.06 7.56 -6.25
CA TYR A 160 7.50 6.20 -6.58
C TYR A 160 8.92 5.95 -6.09
N VAL A 161 9.31 4.68 -6.06
CA VAL A 161 10.68 4.23 -5.84
C VAL A 161 11.04 3.14 -6.82
N ILE A 162 12.35 3.00 -7.10
CA ILE A 162 12.88 1.92 -7.94
C ILE A 162 13.69 0.96 -7.08
N LYS A 163 13.35 -0.32 -7.14
CA LYS A 163 14.03 -1.40 -6.44
C LYS A 163 14.65 -2.37 -7.44
N ASN A 164 15.87 -2.81 -7.16
CA ASN A 164 16.53 -3.87 -7.95
C ASN A 164 16.28 -5.21 -7.24
N ILE A 165 15.50 -6.07 -7.86
CA ILE A 165 15.04 -7.34 -7.29
C ILE A 165 15.37 -8.47 -8.28
N GLY A 166 16.22 -9.40 -7.86
CA GLY A 166 16.60 -10.54 -8.71
C GLY A 166 17.21 -10.15 -10.07
N GLY A 167 17.83 -8.98 -10.15
CA GLY A 167 18.38 -8.42 -11.39
C GLY A 167 17.40 -7.59 -12.23
N ALA A 168 16.13 -7.52 -11.84
CA ALA A 168 15.14 -6.68 -12.51
C ALA A 168 14.98 -5.33 -11.77
N ARG A 169 14.74 -4.26 -12.54
CA ARG A 169 14.41 -2.91 -12.02
C ARG A 169 12.89 -2.79 -11.92
N ILE A 170 12.38 -2.84 -10.70
CA ILE A 170 10.95 -2.73 -10.40
C ILE A 170 10.64 -1.33 -9.88
N CYS A 171 9.79 -0.60 -10.56
CA CYS A 171 9.25 0.66 -10.08
C CYS A 171 7.97 0.39 -9.28
N VAL A 172 7.90 0.91 -8.06
CA VAL A 172 6.71 0.88 -7.22
C VAL A 172 6.16 2.29 -7.12
N VAL A 173 4.97 2.51 -7.67
CA VAL A 173 4.24 3.78 -7.56
C VAL A 173 3.28 3.68 -6.38
N GLY A 174 3.21 4.71 -5.54
CA GLY A 174 2.37 4.73 -4.35
C GLY A 174 1.03 5.44 -4.58
N GLN A 175 -0.05 4.85 -4.07
CA GLN A 175 -1.39 5.44 -4.09
C GLN A 175 -2.02 5.31 -2.70
N ALA A 176 -2.00 6.37 -1.93
CA ALA A 176 -2.68 6.47 -0.65
C ALA A 176 -4.21 6.54 -0.84
N PHE A 177 -4.98 6.28 0.22
CA PHE A 177 -6.44 6.34 0.15
C PHE A 177 -6.91 7.74 -0.30
N PRO A 178 -7.63 7.84 -1.44
CA PRO A 178 -7.89 9.13 -2.07
C PRO A 178 -8.89 10.00 -1.31
N ARG A 179 -9.70 9.40 -0.42
CA ARG A 179 -10.71 10.12 0.38
C ARG A 179 -10.30 10.33 1.84
N THR A 180 -9.02 10.20 2.16
CA THR A 180 -8.48 10.43 3.51
C THR A 180 -8.91 11.78 4.08
N GLY A 181 -8.88 12.84 3.29
CA GLY A 181 -9.32 14.18 3.71
C GLY A 181 -10.83 14.31 3.96
N ASN A 182 -11.66 13.36 3.47
CA ASN A 182 -13.09 13.32 3.74
C ASN A 182 -13.41 12.47 4.98
N ALA A 183 -12.57 11.48 5.27
CA ALA A 183 -12.74 10.54 6.38
C ALA A 183 -12.25 11.09 7.72
N ASN A 184 -11.50 12.19 7.70
CA ASN A 184 -10.85 12.76 8.88
C ASN A 184 -11.14 14.26 9.03
N PRO A 185 -11.02 14.83 10.26
CA PRO A 185 -11.07 16.26 10.45
C PRO A 185 -10.01 17.01 9.63
N ARG A 186 -10.39 18.13 9.01
CA ARG A 186 -9.46 18.93 8.18
C ARG A 186 -8.22 19.42 8.95
N SER A 187 -8.35 19.57 10.27
CA SER A 187 -7.24 19.96 11.15
C SER A 187 -6.16 18.88 11.31
N PHE A 188 -6.39 17.66 10.81
CA PHE A 188 -5.36 16.61 10.84
C PHE A 188 -4.34 16.81 9.74
N PHE A 189 -4.78 17.39 8.63
CA PHE A 189 -3.93 17.63 7.43
C PHE A 189 -4.15 19.06 6.95
N PRO A 190 -3.72 20.08 7.72
CA PRO A 190 -3.88 21.46 7.31
C PRO A 190 -3.20 21.76 5.98
N ASP A 191 -2.05 21.10 5.72
CA ASP A 191 -1.16 21.39 4.60
C ASP A 191 -1.24 20.37 3.47
N TRP A 192 -1.88 19.20 3.70
CA TRP A 192 -1.99 18.17 2.68
C TRP A 192 -3.36 18.10 2.02
N SER A 193 -3.34 17.68 0.76
CA SER A 193 -4.52 17.34 -0.03
C SER A 193 -4.42 15.92 -0.59
N PHE A 194 -5.57 15.26 -0.63
CA PHE A 194 -5.71 13.89 -1.12
C PHE A 194 -6.66 13.87 -2.32
N GLY A 195 -6.52 12.89 -3.18
CA GLY A 195 -7.39 12.71 -4.35
C GLY A 195 -7.02 11.46 -5.12
N LEU A 196 -7.85 11.06 -6.07
CA LEU A 196 -7.53 9.93 -6.94
C LEU A 196 -6.38 10.27 -7.90
N ARG A 197 -6.39 11.49 -8.45
CA ARG A 197 -5.36 12.05 -9.33
C ARG A 197 -4.98 11.10 -10.48
N GLU A 198 -6.00 10.65 -11.21
CA GLU A 198 -5.82 9.70 -12.31
C GLU A 198 -4.95 10.28 -13.42
N ASP A 199 -5.18 11.55 -13.81
CA ASP A 199 -4.40 12.21 -14.86
C ASP A 199 -2.94 12.38 -14.45
N ASP A 200 -2.67 12.77 -13.20
CA ASP A 200 -1.30 12.84 -12.65
C ASP A 200 -0.62 11.45 -12.67
N MET A 201 -1.36 10.39 -12.38
CA MET A 201 -0.86 9.01 -12.43
C MET A 201 -0.49 8.59 -13.85
N ILE A 202 -1.33 8.92 -14.85
CA ILE A 202 -1.06 8.62 -16.27
C ILE A 202 0.22 9.30 -16.72
N GLU A 203 0.36 10.58 -16.42
CA GLU A 203 1.56 11.36 -16.75
C GLU A 203 2.80 10.79 -16.03
N LEU A 204 2.71 10.53 -14.74
CA LEU A 204 3.79 9.97 -13.94
C LEU A 204 4.28 8.63 -14.50
N VAL A 205 3.37 7.69 -14.79
CA VAL A 205 3.72 6.37 -15.35
C VAL A 205 4.36 6.51 -16.73
N SER A 206 3.86 7.42 -17.56
CA SER A 206 4.45 7.71 -18.87
C SER A 206 5.88 8.22 -18.74
N ASN A 207 6.13 9.18 -17.85
CA ASN A 207 7.46 9.73 -17.61
C ASN A 207 8.42 8.68 -17.04
N ILE A 208 7.97 7.86 -16.08
CA ILE A 208 8.77 6.74 -15.55
C ILE A 208 9.18 5.77 -16.67
N ARG A 209 8.26 5.44 -17.59
CA ARG A 209 8.57 4.57 -18.73
C ARG A 209 9.62 5.16 -19.65
N ALA A 210 9.55 6.46 -19.91
CA ALA A 210 10.46 7.16 -20.80
C ALA A 210 11.86 7.34 -20.21
N ASP A 211 11.94 7.78 -18.97
CA ASP A 211 13.16 8.25 -18.33
C ASP A 211 13.88 7.13 -17.57
N GLU A 212 13.15 6.39 -16.71
CA GLU A 212 13.71 5.37 -15.83
C GLU A 212 13.81 3.99 -16.48
N LYS A 213 12.96 3.68 -17.45
CA LYS A 213 12.92 2.42 -18.21
C LYS A 213 12.95 1.18 -17.30
N PRO A 214 12.07 1.06 -16.32
CA PRO A 214 12.05 -0.11 -15.47
C PRO A 214 11.53 -1.33 -16.23
N ASP A 215 11.90 -2.53 -15.76
CA ASP A 215 11.40 -3.79 -16.31
C ASP A 215 9.90 -3.96 -16.03
N ALA A 216 9.44 -3.51 -14.85
CA ALA A 216 8.02 -3.46 -14.51
C ALA A 216 7.68 -2.22 -13.68
N ILE A 217 6.44 -1.73 -13.85
CA ILE A 217 5.83 -0.73 -12.96
C ILE A 217 4.66 -1.40 -12.25
N VAL A 218 4.69 -1.37 -10.93
CA VAL A 218 3.62 -1.86 -10.07
C VAL A 218 3.02 -0.69 -9.29
N LEU A 219 1.70 -0.69 -9.16
CA LEU A 219 0.98 0.23 -8.31
C LEU A 219 0.74 -0.43 -6.95
N LEU A 220 1.25 0.15 -5.88
CA LEU A 220 0.89 -0.18 -4.51
C LEU A 220 -0.22 0.76 -4.08
N SER A 221 -1.42 0.23 -3.84
CA SER A 221 -2.64 1.02 -3.77
C SER A 221 -3.46 0.76 -2.52
N HIS A 222 -4.03 1.85 -1.97
CA HIS A 222 -5.08 1.80 -0.96
C HIS A 222 -6.44 2.33 -1.46
N ASN A 223 -6.69 2.28 -2.77
CA ASN A 223 -7.96 2.77 -3.34
C ASN A 223 -9.17 1.89 -3.02
N GLY A 224 -8.96 0.58 -2.93
CA GLY A 224 -9.99 -0.46 -2.97
C GLY A 224 -10.13 -1.11 -4.35
N MET A 225 -10.57 -2.38 -4.36
CA MET A 225 -10.50 -3.27 -5.52
C MET A 225 -11.22 -2.74 -6.76
N ASP A 226 -12.39 -2.13 -6.60
CA ASP A 226 -13.20 -1.60 -7.71
C ASP A 226 -12.53 -0.39 -8.39
N VAL A 227 -11.86 0.45 -7.62
CA VAL A 227 -11.09 1.59 -8.14
C VAL A 227 -9.79 1.10 -8.76
N ASP A 228 -9.12 0.12 -8.16
CA ASP A 228 -7.88 -0.46 -8.66
C ASP A 228 -8.05 -1.14 -10.02
N ILE A 229 -9.16 -1.83 -10.24
CA ILE A 229 -9.52 -2.39 -11.56
C ILE A 229 -9.64 -1.26 -12.60
N LYS A 230 -10.28 -0.14 -12.25
CA LYS A 230 -10.41 1.01 -13.16
C LYS A 230 -9.10 1.73 -13.40
N MET A 231 -8.25 1.84 -12.39
CA MET A 231 -6.91 2.40 -12.57
C MET A 231 -6.07 1.52 -13.51
N ALA A 232 -6.13 0.19 -13.35
CA ALA A 232 -5.46 -0.75 -14.25
C ALA A 232 -5.98 -0.65 -15.71
N GLU A 233 -7.28 -0.38 -15.89
CA GLU A 233 -7.89 -0.19 -17.21
C GLU A 233 -7.43 1.12 -17.87
N ARG A 234 -7.36 2.22 -17.10
CA ARG A 234 -7.20 3.58 -17.62
C ARG A 234 -5.79 4.08 -17.66
N VAL A 235 -4.90 3.55 -16.81
CA VAL A 235 -3.49 3.97 -16.73
C VAL A 235 -2.62 3.01 -17.53
N PRO A 236 -2.20 3.38 -18.75
CA PRO A 236 -1.30 2.56 -19.55
C PRO A 236 0.08 2.45 -18.88
N GLY A 237 0.75 1.34 -19.10
CA GLY A 237 2.11 1.13 -18.60
C GLY A 237 2.21 0.47 -17.22
N LEU A 238 1.11 0.31 -16.48
CA LEU A 238 1.09 -0.52 -15.26
C LEU A 238 1.14 -2.01 -15.62
N ASN A 239 1.97 -2.78 -14.92
CA ASN A 239 2.07 -4.23 -15.07
C ASN A 239 1.24 -4.98 -14.03
N ALA A 240 1.17 -4.45 -12.80
CA ALA A 240 0.36 -5.01 -11.74
C ALA A 240 -0.13 -3.92 -10.76
N VAL A 241 -1.24 -4.20 -10.07
CA VAL A 241 -1.75 -3.43 -8.95
C VAL A 241 -1.87 -4.35 -7.73
N PHE A 242 -1.23 -3.95 -6.65
CA PHE A 242 -1.35 -4.58 -5.34
C PHE A 242 -2.25 -3.68 -4.48
N GLY A 243 -3.52 -4.08 -4.36
CA GLY A 243 -4.56 -3.29 -3.71
C GLY A 243 -4.72 -3.59 -2.23
N GLY A 244 -5.32 -2.63 -1.52
CA GLY A 244 -5.74 -2.71 -0.11
C GLY A 244 -7.14 -2.14 0.08
N HIS A 245 -7.46 -1.68 1.29
CA HIS A 245 -8.66 -0.97 1.73
C HIS A 245 -9.95 -1.82 1.82
N THR A 246 -10.38 -2.47 0.74
CA THR A 246 -11.65 -3.20 0.72
C THR A 246 -11.56 -4.61 1.31
N HIS A 247 -10.36 -5.04 1.68
CA HIS A 247 -10.09 -6.34 2.28
C HIS A 247 -10.62 -7.53 1.46
N ASP A 248 -10.62 -7.39 0.13
CA ASP A 248 -11.08 -8.44 -0.77
C ASP A 248 -10.06 -9.58 -0.83
N GLY A 249 -10.52 -10.80 -0.59
CA GLY A 249 -9.72 -11.99 -0.79
C GLY A 249 -9.69 -12.37 -2.26
N ILE A 250 -8.60 -12.11 -2.95
CA ILE A 250 -8.44 -12.36 -4.39
C ILE A 250 -7.44 -13.51 -4.60
N PRO A 251 -7.89 -14.77 -4.62
CA PRO A 251 -6.99 -15.94 -4.71
C PRO A 251 -6.26 -16.07 -6.05
N LYS A 252 -6.77 -15.40 -7.09
CA LYS A 252 -6.10 -15.29 -8.40
C LYS A 252 -6.21 -13.86 -8.88
N PRO A 253 -5.12 -13.26 -9.37
CA PRO A 253 -5.15 -11.91 -9.90
C PRO A 253 -6.21 -11.76 -11.01
N VAL A 254 -6.89 -10.63 -11.02
CA VAL A 254 -7.80 -10.24 -12.10
C VAL A 254 -6.96 -9.69 -13.25
N GLU A 255 -7.12 -10.26 -14.43
CA GLU A 255 -6.49 -9.76 -15.66
C GLU A 255 -7.32 -8.62 -16.23
N VAL A 256 -6.79 -7.42 -16.22
CA VAL A 256 -7.42 -6.22 -16.76
C VAL A 256 -6.72 -5.80 -18.05
N LYS A 257 -7.49 -5.58 -19.11
CA LYS A 257 -6.97 -4.97 -20.33
C LYS A 257 -7.04 -3.47 -20.21
N ASN A 258 -5.90 -2.80 -20.33
CA ASN A 258 -5.86 -1.34 -20.35
C ASN A 258 -6.30 -0.76 -21.70
N VAL A 259 -6.42 0.56 -21.78
CA VAL A 259 -6.84 1.30 -22.98
C VAL A 259 -5.96 1.06 -24.21
N GLU A 260 -4.75 0.55 -24.02
CA GLU A 260 -3.81 0.17 -25.11
C GLU A 260 -3.84 -1.33 -25.42
N GLY A 261 -4.69 -2.11 -24.72
CA GLY A 261 -4.82 -3.56 -24.92
C GLY A 261 -3.80 -4.42 -24.18
N HIS A 262 -2.89 -3.83 -23.39
CA HIS A 262 -1.95 -4.57 -22.55
C HIS A 262 -2.64 -5.09 -21.29
N THR A 263 -2.14 -6.22 -20.76
CA THR A 263 -2.67 -6.81 -19.54
C THR A 263 -1.97 -6.21 -18.31
N CYS A 264 -2.78 -5.75 -17.36
CA CYS A 264 -2.38 -5.43 -15.99
C CYS A 264 -3.01 -6.45 -15.04
N LEU A 265 -2.24 -6.96 -14.07
CA LEU A 265 -2.72 -7.89 -13.05
C LEU A 265 -3.16 -7.11 -11.83
N VAL A 266 -4.39 -7.34 -11.35
CA VAL A 266 -4.91 -6.67 -10.13
C VAL A 266 -5.18 -7.72 -9.07
N THR A 267 -4.67 -7.49 -7.87
CA THR A 267 -4.87 -8.38 -6.73
C THR A 267 -5.07 -7.59 -5.44
N ASN A 268 -5.65 -8.25 -4.44
CA ASN A 268 -5.81 -7.72 -3.09
C ASN A 268 -5.55 -8.87 -2.11
N ALA A 269 -4.84 -8.59 -1.04
CA ALA A 269 -4.40 -9.64 -0.11
C ALA A 269 -5.53 -10.21 0.76
N GLY A 270 -6.62 -9.46 0.88
CA GLY A 270 -7.68 -9.79 1.84
C GLY A 270 -7.30 -9.45 3.28
N SER A 271 -8.11 -9.93 4.23
CA SER A 271 -7.89 -9.78 5.67
C SER A 271 -8.48 -10.96 6.45
#